data_d5a690380041dec18e00b4c4de5787d3
#
_entry.id   d5a690380041dec18e00b4c4de5787d3
#
_cell.length_a   1.000
_cell.length_b   1.000
_cell.length_c   1.000
_cell.angle_alpha   90.00
_cell.angle_beta   90.00
_cell.angle_gamma   90.00
#
_symmetry.space_group_name_H-M   'P 1'
#
loop_
_entity.id
_entity.type
_entity.pdbx_description
1 polymer ?
#
loop_
_entity_poly.entity_id
_entity_poly.type
_entity_poly.pdbx_seq_one_letter_code
_entity_poly.pdbx_strand_id
1 'polypeptide(L)'
;MEFIEYQIKDTVDALGNDAEVCELHLYFTDGDGDIGLFDEDTIPPFNYNLFVNYFEMQSDSLHQINVNPPFHIRIPNLMPSGQNKSLKVNVKYNINITYRNSDSIQFELKLFDRALNESDWVSSGLIKL
;
A
#
# COMPACT_ATOMS: atom_id res chain seq x y z
N MET A 1 -10.76 2.84 5.48
CA MET A 1 -9.32 3.12 5.41
C MET A 1 -9.09 4.58 5.08
N GLU A 2 -8.11 5.16 5.72
CA GLU A 2 -7.75 6.56 5.48
C GLU A 2 -6.29 6.66 5.07
N PHE A 3 -6.00 7.54 4.11
CA PHE A 3 -4.65 7.95 3.81
C PHE A 3 -4.30 9.13 4.72
N ILE A 4 -3.22 9.02 5.49
CA ILE A 4 -2.84 10.04 6.46
C ILE A 4 -1.83 11.01 5.88
N GLU A 5 -0.68 10.50 5.42
CA GLU A 5 0.39 11.32 4.88
C GLU A 5 1.38 10.46 4.11
N TYR A 6 2.31 11.13 3.43
CA TYR A 6 3.48 10.48 2.83
C TYR A 6 4.75 11.20 3.22
N GLN A 7 5.87 10.47 3.15
CA GLN A 7 7.20 11.04 3.31
C GLN A 7 8.11 10.52 2.20
N ILE A 8 8.89 11.41 1.61
CA ILE A 8 9.90 11.03 0.62
C ILE A 8 11.24 10.93 1.35
N LYS A 9 11.90 9.79 1.18
CA LYS A 9 13.17 9.51 1.86
C LYS A 9 14.22 9.08 0.85
N ASP A 10 15.41 9.66 0.95
CA ASP A 10 16.58 9.16 0.26
C ASP A 10 17.23 8.10 1.12
N THR A 11 17.61 6.98 0.51
CA THR A 11 18.21 5.85 1.20
C THR A 11 19.24 5.18 0.30
N VAL A 12 19.79 4.09 0.78
CA VAL A 12 20.75 3.26 0.05
C VAL A 12 20.21 1.85 0.02
N ASP A 13 20.21 1.21 -1.16
CA ASP A 13 19.74 -0.16 -1.29
C ASP A 13 20.78 -1.17 -0.76
N ALA A 14 20.45 -2.46 -0.82
CA ALA A 14 21.31 -3.53 -0.31
C ALA A 14 22.67 -3.62 -1.04
N LEU A 15 22.78 -3.06 -2.24
CA LEU A 15 24.00 -3.05 -3.04
C LEU A 15 24.80 -1.76 -2.89
N GLY A 16 24.36 -0.83 -2.05
CA GLY A 16 25.03 0.44 -1.82
C GLY A 16 24.68 1.54 -2.82
N ASN A 17 23.68 1.34 -3.67
CA ASN A 17 23.24 2.35 -4.64
C ASN A 17 22.23 3.29 -4.00
N ASP A 18 22.24 4.55 -4.43
CA ASP A 18 21.26 5.53 -3.99
C ASP A 18 19.86 5.07 -4.40
N ALA A 19 18.91 5.21 -3.47
CA ALA A 19 17.51 4.85 -3.70
C ALA A 19 16.58 5.92 -3.14
N GLU A 20 15.40 6.03 -3.72
CA GLU A 20 14.36 6.94 -3.27
C GLU A 20 13.12 6.14 -2.90
N VAL A 21 12.57 6.42 -1.73
CA VAL A 21 11.43 5.68 -1.16
C VAL A 21 10.33 6.67 -0.81
N CYS A 22 9.10 6.30 -1.16
CA CYS A 22 7.90 6.97 -0.68
C CYS A 22 7.29 6.12 0.43
N GLU A 23 7.26 6.66 1.64
CA GLU A 23 6.61 6.02 2.78
C GLU A 23 5.17 6.52 2.86
N LEU A 24 4.22 5.62 2.70
CA LEU A 24 2.80 5.91 2.82
C LEU A 24 2.31 5.55 4.22
N HIS A 25 1.57 6.47 4.83
CA HIS A 25 0.99 6.27 6.16
C HIS A 25 -0.52 6.12 6.01
N LEU A 26 -1.03 4.98 6.43
CA LEU A 26 -2.43 4.59 6.30
C LEU A 26 -3.01 4.26 7.67
N TYR A 27 -4.30 4.45 7.82
CA TYR A 27 -5.03 4.07 9.02
C TYR A 27 -6.31 3.36 8.63
N PHE A 28 -6.62 2.28 9.32
CA PHE A 28 -7.92 1.63 9.18
C PHE A 28 -8.36 1.01 10.50
N THR A 29 -9.67 0.76 10.59
CA THR A 29 -10.26 0.01 11.68
C THR A 29 -10.86 -1.28 11.13
N ASP A 30 -10.78 -2.33 11.92
CA ASP A 30 -11.37 -3.62 11.60
C ASP A 30 -12.24 -4.07 12.76
N GLY A 31 -13.56 -3.90 12.62
CA GLY A 31 -14.52 -4.26 13.67
C GLY A 31 -14.67 -5.76 13.86
N ASP A 32 -14.43 -6.55 12.81
CA ASP A 32 -14.60 -8.00 12.85
C ASP A 32 -13.28 -8.74 13.10
N GLY A 33 -12.15 -8.04 12.98
CA GLY A 33 -10.84 -8.64 13.15
C GLY A 33 -10.46 -9.62 12.06
N ASP A 34 -11.02 -9.48 10.86
CA ASP A 34 -10.78 -10.39 9.75
C ASP A 34 -9.89 -9.83 8.65
N ILE A 35 -9.26 -8.67 8.87
CA ILE A 35 -8.22 -8.16 7.99
C ILE A 35 -6.92 -8.87 8.32
N GLY A 36 -6.28 -9.38 7.28
CA GLY A 36 -4.99 -10.04 7.39
C GLY A 36 -4.96 -11.39 6.72
N LEU A 37 -3.78 -11.75 6.22
CA LEU A 37 -3.56 -13.00 5.54
C LEU A 37 -2.72 -13.92 6.40
N PHE A 38 -3.04 -15.22 6.36
CA PHE A 38 -2.20 -16.25 6.96
C PHE A 38 -1.05 -16.60 6.02
N ASP A 39 0.01 -17.21 6.56
CA ASP A 39 1.19 -17.57 5.78
C ASP A 39 0.86 -18.50 4.61
N GLU A 40 -0.15 -19.36 4.77
CA GLU A 40 -0.59 -20.28 3.72
C GLU A 40 -1.42 -19.62 2.63
N ASP A 41 -1.88 -18.38 2.80
CA ASP A 41 -2.66 -17.67 1.79
C ASP A 41 -1.74 -17.18 0.67
N THR A 42 -1.57 -17.98 -0.35
CA THR A 42 -0.64 -17.68 -1.46
C THR A 42 -1.30 -17.65 -2.83
N ILE A 43 -2.57 -18.03 -2.90
CA ILE A 43 -3.31 -18.16 -4.16
C ILE A 43 -4.35 -17.04 -4.23
N PRO A 44 -4.52 -16.35 -5.38
CA PRO A 44 -5.59 -15.39 -5.54
C PRO A 44 -6.96 -15.99 -5.18
N PRO A 45 -7.87 -15.22 -4.53
CA PRO A 45 -7.75 -13.81 -4.22
C PRO A 45 -7.02 -13.47 -2.92
N PHE A 46 -6.39 -14.43 -2.25
CA PHE A 46 -5.78 -14.27 -0.93
C PHE A 46 -4.26 -14.06 -0.98
N ASN A 47 -3.68 -13.81 -2.16
CA ASN A 47 -2.25 -13.53 -2.27
C ASN A 47 -1.88 -12.11 -1.84
N TYR A 48 -2.80 -11.16 -1.98
CA TYR A 48 -2.64 -9.77 -1.52
C TYR A 48 -3.93 -9.30 -0.86
N ASN A 49 -3.85 -8.36 0.06
CA ASN A 49 -5.02 -7.73 0.66
C ASN A 49 -4.98 -6.20 0.64
N LEU A 50 -3.83 -5.59 0.37
CA LEU A 50 -3.76 -4.17 0.07
C LEU A 50 -3.30 -3.99 -1.37
N PHE A 51 -4.19 -3.48 -2.22
CA PHE A 51 -3.92 -3.26 -3.62
C PHE A 51 -3.52 -1.81 -3.84
N VAL A 52 -2.46 -1.61 -4.62
CA VAL A 52 -1.88 -0.31 -4.88
C VAL A 52 -1.80 -0.09 -6.39
N ASN A 53 -2.48 0.92 -6.86
CA ASN A 53 -2.34 1.41 -8.23
C ASN A 53 -1.38 2.60 -8.22
N TYR A 54 -0.45 2.61 -9.17
CA TYR A 54 0.59 3.61 -9.29
C TYR A 54 0.38 4.41 -10.56
N PHE A 55 0.48 5.74 -10.44
CA PHE A 55 0.28 6.67 -11.53
C PHE A 55 1.46 7.63 -11.64
N GLU A 56 1.77 8.01 -12.87
CA GLU A 56 2.75 9.08 -13.15
C GLU A 56 2.10 10.14 -14.02
N MET A 57 2.46 11.39 -13.77
CA MET A 57 2.03 12.50 -14.62
C MET A 57 2.86 12.48 -15.90
N GLN A 58 2.17 12.43 -17.04
CA GLN A 58 2.79 12.50 -18.36
C GLN A 58 1.98 13.47 -19.22
N SER A 59 2.64 14.51 -19.74
CA SER A 59 2.00 15.50 -20.62
C SER A 59 0.69 16.05 -20.03
N ASP A 60 0.72 16.49 -18.77
CA ASP A 60 -0.39 17.11 -18.04
C ASP A 60 -1.55 16.18 -17.67
N SER A 61 -1.39 14.86 -17.82
CA SER A 61 -2.39 13.90 -17.38
C SER A 61 -1.76 12.74 -16.63
N LEU A 62 -2.53 12.17 -15.68
CA LEU A 62 -2.09 10.98 -14.94
C LEU A 62 -2.31 9.73 -15.78
N HIS A 63 -1.28 8.89 -15.83
CA HIS A 63 -1.31 7.60 -16.51
C HIS A 63 -1.00 6.51 -15.50
N GLN A 64 -1.82 5.49 -15.45
CA GLN A 64 -1.53 4.33 -14.63
C GLN A 64 -0.34 3.57 -15.21
N ILE A 65 0.62 3.27 -14.36
CA ILE A 65 1.83 2.55 -14.72
C ILE A 65 1.73 1.13 -14.17
N ASN A 66 1.87 0.15 -15.04
CA ASN A 66 1.92 -1.25 -14.62
C ASN A 66 3.34 -1.58 -14.16
N VAL A 67 3.46 -1.90 -12.87
CA VAL A 67 4.74 -2.31 -12.29
C VAL A 67 4.75 -3.82 -12.08
N ASN A 68 5.91 -4.44 -12.29
CA ASN A 68 6.09 -5.88 -12.12
C ASN A 68 7.41 -6.13 -11.35
N PRO A 69 7.33 -6.67 -10.11
CA PRO A 69 6.12 -7.03 -9.38
C PRO A 69 5.29 -5.80 -8.98
N PRO A 70 3.97 -5.95 -8.79
CA PRO A 70 3.13 -4.84 -8.37
C PRO A 70 3.47 -4.37 -6.96
N PHE A 71 3.07 -3.14 -6.64
CA PHE A 71 3.26 -2.61 -5.29
C PHE A 71 2.23 -3.12 -4.26
N HIS A 72 1.41 -4.09 -4.65
CA HIS A 72 0.46 -4.73 -3.73
C HIS A 72 1.18 -5.39 -2.58
N ILE A 73 0.57 -5.38 -1.40
CA ILE A 73 1.17 -5.97 -0.21
C ILE A 73 0.22 -6.92 0.51
N ARG A 74 0.81 -7.72 1.37
CA ARG A 74 0.15 -8.65 2.26
C ARG A 74 0.24 -8.10 3.67
N ILE A 75 -0.89 -7.67 4.23
CA ILE A 75 -0.95 -7.34 5.65
C ILE A 75 -1.22 -8.65 6.38
N PRO A 76 -0.33 -9.06 7.30
CA PRO A 76 -0.51 -10.32 8.02
C PRO A 76 -1.70 -10.25 8.96
N ASN A 77 -2.17 -11.40 9.43
CA ASN A 77 -3.22 -11.48 10.42
C ASN A 77 -2.69 -10.86 11.74
N LEU A 78 -3.28 -9.73 12.12
CA LEU A 78 -2.89 -8.97 13.30
C LEU A 78 -3.74 -9.29 14.52
N MET A 79 -4.80 -10.10 14.34
CA MET A 79 -5.73 -10.42 15.42
C MET A 79 -5.08 -11.45 16.35
N PRO A 80 -4.80 -11.07 17.59
CA PRO A 80 -4.39 -12.07 18.58
C PRO A 80 -5.52 -13.08 18.78
N SER A 81 -5.18 -14.33 19.00
CA SER A 81 -6.15 -15.33 19.38
C SER A 81 -6.79 -14.91 20.69
N GLY A 82 -8.07 -14.52 20.67
CA GLY A 82 -8.72 -14.02 21.87
C GLY A 82 -10.04 -13.37 21.59
N GLN A 83 -10.46 -12.53 22.48
CA GLN A 83 -11.84 -12.15 22.63
C GLN A 83 -12.22 -10.82 22.03
N ASN A 84 -11.28 -9.92 21.83
CA ASN A 84 -11.54 -8.61 21.26
C ASN A 84 -11.20 -8.63 19.76
N LYS A 85 -12.21 -8.44 18.94
CA LYS A 85 -12.09 -8.50 17.48
C LYS A 85 -11.98 -7.12 16.82
N SER A 86 -12.02 -6.04 17.61
CA SER A 86 -11.84 -4.70 17.05
C SER A 86 -10.38 -4.32 17.01
N LEU A 87 -9.92 -3.87 15.85
CA LEU A 87 -8.55 -3.42 15.63
C LEU A 87 -8.53 -2.00 15.09
N LYS A 88 -7.54 -1.23 15.56
CA LYS A 88 -7.15 0.05 14.98
C LYS A 88 -5.71 -0.09 14.51
N VAL A 89 -5.47 0.11 13.24
CA VAL A 89 -4.19 -0.23 12.63
C VAL A 89 -3.62 0.97 11.90
N ASN A 90 -2.36 1.30 12.23
CA ASN A 90 -1.55 2.25 11.49
C ASN A 90 -0.53 1.46 10.66
N VAL A 91 -0.50 1.73 9.36
CA VAL A 91 0.42 1.07 8.45
C VAL A 91 1.37 2.11 7.87
N LYS A 92 2.66 1.80 7.92
CA LYS A 92 3.69 2.54 7.20
C LYS A 92 4.23 1.62 6.12
N TYR A 93 4.03 1.99 4.87
CA TYR A 93 4.44 1.17 3.74
C TYR A 93 5.41 1.95 2.86
N ASN A 94 6.61 1.37 2.68
CA ASN A 94 7.66 1.95 1.86
C ASN A 94 7.57 1.41 0.43
N ILE A 95 7.44 2.31 -0.54
CA ILE A 95 7.44 1.99 -1.96
C ILE A 95 8.71 2.57 -2.58
N ASN A 96 9.48 1.72 -3.26
CA ASN A 96 10.67 2.16 -3.97
C ASN A 96 10.25 2.88 -5.26
N ILE A 97 10.59 4.16 -5.36
CA ILE A 97 10.26 5.00 -6.51
C ILE A 97 11.51 5.46 -7.27
N THR A 98 12.64 4.79 -7.06
CA THR A 98 13.95 5.15 -7.64
C THR A 98 13.89 5.25 -9.17
N TYR A 99 13.12 4.37 -9.81
CA TYR A 99 13.08 4.26 -11.28
C TYR A 99 11.88 4.96 -11.91
N ARG A 100 11.25 5.87 -11.19
CA ARG A 100 10.16 6.69 -11.74
C ARG A 100 10.64 7.53 -12.92
N ASN A 101 9.74 7.77 -13.86
CA ASN A 101 10.00 8.59 -15.05
C ASN A 101 9.33 9.96 -14.98
N SER A 102 8.72 10.31 -13.86
CA SER A 102 8.03 11.58 -13.68
C SER A 102 8.37 12.19 -12.32
N ASP A 103 8.31 13.52 -12.25
CA ASP A 103 8.46 14.27 -11.00
C ASP A 103 7.14 14.41 -10.24
N SER A 104 6.05 13.91 -10.80
CA SER A 104 4.75 13.93 -10.16
C SER A 104 4.12 12.55 -10.25
N ILE A 105 3.79 11.99 -9.11
CA ILE A 105 3.26 10.63 -8.99
C ILE A 105 2.04 10.62 -8.09
N GLN A 106 1.27 9.55 -8.15
CA GLN A 106 0.09 9.37 -7.30
C GLN A 106 -0.13 7.88 -7.05
N PHE A 107 -0.62 7.58 -5.85
CA PHE A 107 -1.04 6.24 -5.48
C PHE A 107 -2.52 6.21 -5.16
N GLU A 108 -3.18 5.11 -5.53
CA GLU A 108 -4.52 4.78 -5.07
C GLU A 108 -4.47 3.41 -4.41
N LEU A 109 -5.14 3.28 -3.27
CA LEU A 109 -5.04 2.08 -2.44
C LEU A 109 -6.43 1.60 -2.05
N LYS A 110 -6.57 0.28 -1.99
CA LYS A 110 -7.80 -0.40 -1.60
C LYS A 110 -7.46 -1.63 -0.75
N LEU A 111 -8.22 -1.83 0.32
CA LEU A 111 -8.01 -2.90 1.28
C LEU A 111 -9.15 -3.93 1.18
N PHE A 112 -8.80 -5.21 1.30
CA PHE A 112 -9.75 -6.32 1.35
C PHE A 112 -9.64 -7.05 2.68
N ASP A 113 -10.78 -7.48 3.22
CA ASP A 113 -10.80 -8.39 4.35
C ASP A 113 -10.87 -9.85 3.86
N ARG A 114 -10.90 -10.81 4.80
CA ARG A 114 -10.94 -12.22 4.44
C ARG A 114 -12.27 -12.65 3.82
N ALA A 115 -13.35 -11.93 4.12
CA ALA A 115 -14.65 -12.15 3.49
C ALA A 115 -14.75 -11.48 2.12
N LEU A 116 -13.64 -10.87 1.64
CA LEU A 116 -13.54 -10.14 0.38
C LEU A 116 -14.42 -8.89 0.32
N ASN A 117 -14.78 -8.35 1.47
CA ASN A 117 -15.33 -7.01 1.51
C ASN A 117 -14.20 -6.03 1.25
N GLU A 118 -14.50 -5.02 0.42
CA GLU A 118 -13.47 -4.06 0.02
C GLU A 118 -13.75 -2.68 0.58
N SER A 119 -12.68 -1.97 0.93
CA SER A 119 -12.77 -0.55 1.27
C SER A 119 -13.02 0.28 0.00
N ASP A 120 -13.39 1.54 0.17
CA ASP A 120 -13.31 2.49 -0.92
C ASP A 120 -11.84 2.73 -1.30
N TRP A 121 -11.62 3.14 -2.55
CA TRP A 121 -10.31 3.60 -2.96
C TRP A 121 -9.96 4.86 -2.19
N VAL A 122 -8.74 4.93 -1.67
CA VAL A 122 -8.17 6.16 -1.12
C VAL A 122 -6.99 6.59 -1.97
N SER A 123 -6.82 7.90 -2.10
CA SER A 123 -5.78 8.49 -2.95
C SER A 123 -4.76 9.23 -2.09
N SER A 124 -3.50 9.14 -2.47
CA SER A 124 -2.45 9.96 -1.88
C SER A 124 -2.56 11.43 -2.31
N GLY A 125 -3.34 11.71 -3.35
CA GLY A 125 -3.24 12.96 -4.07
C GLY A 125 -1.96 13.02 -4.88
N LEU A 126 -1.79 14.07 -5.66
CA LEU A 126 -0.60 14.25 -6.48
C LEU A 126 0.61 14.56 -5.59
N ILE A 127 1.65 13.76 -5.72
CA ILE A 127 2.90 13.93 -5.00
C ILE A 127 3.91 14.55 -5.96
N LYS A 128 4.36 15.76 -5.67
CA LYS A 128 5.37 16.46 -6.46
C LYS A 128 6.74 16.25 -5.83
N LEU A 129 7.65 15.73 -6.62
CA LEU A 129 8.99 15.35 -6.16
C LEU A 129 10.06 16.37 -6.56
#